data_25d04c1261ca3b8c87efec1966700e24
#
_entry.id   25d04c1261ca3b8c87efec1966700e24
#
_cell.length_a   1.000
_cell.length_b   1.000
_cell.length_c   1.000
_cell.angle_alpha   90.00
_cell.angle_beta   90.00
_cell.angle_gamma   90.00
#
_symmetry.space_group_name_H-M   'P 1'
#
loop_
_entity.id
_entity.type
_entity.pdbx_description
1 polymer ?
#
loop_
_entity_poly.entity_id
_entity_poly.type
_entity_poly.pdbx_seq_one_letter_code
_entity_poly.pdbx_strand_id
1 'polypeptide(L)'
;MLYRAKTLLIVLSATLIVANLYILSTTRSLANSYTDQRNYATWYLFQLTKEYSELVASIPYYLDSQEKRAHTWLQYELIWSRFDLILTSKESDNFMGRTDSQHFFKNNFDDFKILESLLLAVKDQKSLAVFEKHAHLIYDQVIGYVNQNFQLQSPIYLEQKEKANRLTQVQFLLMFLMLGCIGLVSYIFHKEAVAQRTLALTDPLTGLANRLAMFEELNQISTNNPFSLFLLDLNGFKPINDQNGHKAGDSVLQQVAFRLTHSIPTFDYSVFRMGGDEFALIIHSVDAMELSIMQRHIKACFKENFFVDNGVGAKLSTSIGIASFPKDSANINQLIHIADKNMYAMKFLQKSPSV
;
A
#
# COMPACT_ATOMS: atom_id res chain seq x y z
N MET A 1 -1.00 -25.22 5.06
CA MET A 1 -0.97 -24.18 6.09
C MET A 1 -0.78 -22.79 5.51
N LEU A 2 0.19 -22.56 4.65
CA LEU A 2 0.49 -21.23 4.05
C LEU A 2 -0.69 -20.61 3.27
N TYR A 3 -1.43 -21.40 2.50
CA TYR A 3 -2.57 -20.91 1.71
C TYR A 3 -3.69 -20.33 2.61
N ARG A 4 -4.00 -21.01 3.73
CA ARG A 4 -5.00 -20.51 4.70
C ARG A 4 -4.52 -19.23 5.40
N ALA A 5 -3.23 -19.11 5.69
CA ALA A 5 -2.66 -17.91 6.26
C ALA A 5 -2.74 -16.70 5.30
N LYS A 6 -2.53 -16.92 4.00
CA LYS A 6 -2.68 -15.88 2.96
C LYS A 6 -4.11 -15.37 2.87
N THR A 7 -5.08 -16.30 2.73
CA THR A 7 -6.50 -15.90 2.65
C THR A 7 -6.93 -15.14 3.89
N LEU A 8 -6.48 -15.56 5.07
CA LEU A 8 -6.80 -14.90 6.34
C LEU A 8 -6.18 -13.49 6.41
N LEU A 9 -4.93 -13.31 5.96
CA LEU A 9 -4.28 -12.00 5.89
C LEU A 9 -4.93 -11.06 4.88
N ILE A 10 -5.35 -11.57 3.72
CA ILE A 10 -6.06 -10.77 2.70
C ILE A 10 -7.42 -10.31 3.25
N VAL A 11 -8.18 -11.21 3.88
CA VAL A 11 -9.47 -10.88 4.50
C VAL A 11 -9.28 -9.87 5.62
N LEU A 12 -8.25 -10.04 6.47
CA LEU A 12 -7.91 -9.10 7.52
C LEU A 12 -7.56 -7.72 6.96
N SER A 13 -6.73 -7.66 5.91
CA SER A 13 -6.39 -6.41 5.24
C SER A 13 -7.61 -5.70 4.66
N ALA A 14 -8.51 -6.44 4.01
CA ALA A 14 -9.76 -5.90 3.47
C ALA A 14 -10.66 -5.34 4.59
N THR A 15 -10.78 -6.06 5.70
CA THR A 15 -11.58 -5.61 6.87
C THR A 15 -10.98 -4.35 7.49
N LEU A 16 -9.64 -4.26 7.61
CA LEU A 16 -8.95 -3.07 8.12
C LEU A 16 -9.13 -1.86 7.19
N ILE A 17 -9.14 -2.06 5.86
CA ILE A 17 -9.42 -0.99 4.90
C ILE A 17 -10.85 -0.46 5.09
N VAL A 18 -11.85 -1.33 5.18
CA VAL A 18 -13.24 -0.94 5.39
C VAL A 18 -13.42 -0.20 6.71
N ALA A 19 -12.81 -0.71 7.79
CA ALA A 19 -12.85 -0.06 9.10
C ALA A 19 -12.19 1.32 9.07
N ASN A 20 -11.06 1.47 8.39
CA ASN A 20 -10.35 2.75 8.25
C ASN A 20 -11.18 3.77 7.45
N LEU A 21 -11.81 3.35 6.33
CA LEU A 21 -12.69 4.18 5.54
C LEU A 21 -13.94 4.61 6.33
N TYR A 22 -14.51 3.71 7.12
CA TYR A 22 -15.65 4.01 7.99
C TYR A 22 -15.28 5.08 9.05
N ILE A 23 -14.16 4.91 9.75
CA ILE A 23 -13.69 5.89 10.75
C ILE A 23 -13.37 7.22 10.08
N LEU A 24 -12.71 7.22 8.91
CA LEU A 24 -12.41 8.44 8.15
C LEU A 24 -13.70 9.19 7.78
N SER A 25 -14.70 8.47 7.28
CA SER A 25 -16.02 9.04 6.94
C SER A 25 -16.69 9.64 8.18
N THR A 26 -16.66 8.92 9.30
CA THR A 26 -17.25 9.38 10.57
C THR A 26 -16.53 10.62 11.10
N THR A 27 -15.19 10.62 11.08
CA THR A 27 -14.38 11.77 11.51
C THR A 27 -14.64 13.00 10.62
N ARG A 28 -14.73 12.79 9.31
CA ARG A 28 -15.04 13.87 8.35
C ARG A 28 -16.46 14.42 8.53
N SER A 29 -17.43 13.54 8.74
CA SER A 29 -18.81 13.93 9.03
C SER A 29 -18.92 14.74 10.33
N LEU A 30 -18.23 14.28 11.39
CA LEU A 30 -18.12 15.04 12.63
C LEU A 30 -17.48 16.41 12.39
N ALA A 31 -16.34 16.49 11.71
CA ALA A 31 -15.64 17.74 11.45
C ALA A 31 -16.50 18.73 10.65
N ASN A 32 -17.17 18.28 9.60
CA ASN A 32 -18.06 19.12 8.78
C ASN A 32 -19.27 19.60 9.59
N SER A 33 -19.91 18.69 10.32
CA SER A 33 -21.06 19.02 11.17
C SER A 33 -20.70 20.08 12.23
N TYR A 34 -19.48 20.03 12.76
CA TYR A 34 -19.00 21.04 13.72
C TYR A 34 -18.71 22.38 13.09
N THR A 35 -18.14 22.41 11.89
CA THR A 35 -17.79 23.65 11.22
C THR A 35 -19.04 24.43 10.86
N ASP A 36 -20.03 23.78 10.28
CA ASP A 36 -21.27 24.43 9.84
C ASP A 36 -22.14 24.85 11.01
N GLN A 37 -22.40 23.96 11.95
CA GLN A 37 -23.22 24.27 13.13
C GLN A 37 -22.60 25.35 14.01
N ARG A 38 -21.29 25.35 14.19
CA ARG A 38 -20.58 26.38 14.95
C ARG A 38 -20.65 27.74 14.27
N ASN A 39 -20.56 27.81 12.96
CA ASN A 39 -20.61 29.05 12.23
C ASN A 39 -22.01 29.70 12.34
N TYR A 40 -23.07 28.94 12.16
CA TYR A 40 -24.42 29.46 12.30
C TYR A 40 -24.74 29.87 13.73
N ALA A 41 -24.45 29.00 14.68
CA ALA A 41 -24.70 29.28 16.10
C ALA A 41 -23.93 30.51 16.60
N THR A 42 -22.63 30.56 16.30
CA THR A 42 -21.78 31.70 16.67
C THR A 42 -22.26 32.98 15.99
N TRP A 43 -22.76 32.91 14.75
CA TRP A 43 -23.28 34.03 14.03
C TRP A 43 -24.57 34.56 14.68
N TYR A 44 -25.56 33.70 15.02
CA TYR A 44 -26.81 34.10 15.68
C TYR A 44 -26.53 34.74 17.04
N LEU A 45 -25.65 34.13 17.84
CA LEU A 45 -25.31 34.71 19.15
C LEU A 45 -24.54 36.01 19.05
N PHE A 46 -23.62 36.10 18.07
CA PHE A 46 -22.91 37.34 17.80
C PHE A 46 -23.87 38.47 17.38
N GLN A 47 -24.82 38.17 16.52
CA GLN A 47 -25.84 39.17 16.12
C GLN A 47 -26.72 39.55 17.33
N LEU A 48 -27.18 38.60 18.14
CA LEU A 48 -27.95 38.88 19.34
C LEU A 48 -27.19 39.81 20.30
N THR A 49 -25.95 39.46 20.61
CA THR A 49 -25.13 40.23 21.58
C THR A 49 -24.79 41.62 21.02
N LYS A 50 -24.51 41.72 19.71
CA LYS A 50 -24.24 43.00 19.03
C LYS A 50 -25.47 43.92 19.07
N GLU A 51 -26.61 43.45 18.61
CA GLU A 51 -27.85 44.22 18.54
C GLU A 51 -28.32 44.58 19.96
N TYR A 52 -28.11 43.69 20.94
CA TYR A 52 -28.41 44.00 22.35
C TYR A 52 -27.48 45.09 22.90
N SER A 53 -26.20 45.07 22.57
CA SER A 53 -25.25 46.14 22.94
C SER A 53 -25.66 47.49 22.33
N GLU A 54 -26.17 47.48 21.08
CA GLU A 54 -26.65 48.69 20.40
C GLU A 54 -27.93 49.22 21.06
N LEU A 55 -28.84 48.32 21.50
CA LEU A 55 -30.00 48.72 22.27
C LEU A 55 -29.60 49.46 23.56
N VAL A 56 -28.76 48.79 24.37
CA VAL A 56 -28.29 49.34 25.64
C VAL A 56 -27.60 50.68 25.44
N ALA A 57 -26.75 50.83 24.40
CA ALA A 57 -26.10 52.10 24.07
C ALA A 57 -27.06 53.19 23.61
N SER A 58 -28.24 52.84 23.06
CA SER A 58 -29.23 53.81 22.59
C SER A 58 -30.15 54.35 23.69
N ILE A 59 -30.32 53.59 24.80
CA ILE A 59 -31.26 53.95 25.90
C ILE A 59 -31.04 55.33 26.48
N PRO A 60 -29.82 55.79 26.81
CA PRO A 60 -29.62 57.11 27.41
C PRO A 60 -30.14 58.29 26.58
N TYR A 61 -30.20 58.08 25.24
CA TYR A 61 -30.60 59.11 24.27
C TYR A 61 -32.09 59.03 23.89
N TYR A 62 -32.85 58.09 24.45
CA TYR A 62 -34.27 57.83 24.08
C TYR A 62 -35.14 59.02 24.18
N LEU A 63 -34.95 59.90 25.17
CA LEU A 63 -35.77 61.11 25.40
C LEU A 63 -35.36 62.35 24.57
N ASP A 64 -34.22 62.32 23.89
CA ASP A 64 -33.61 63.48 23.21
C ASP A 64 -34.35 63.85 21.96
N SER A 65 -34.81 62.90 21.14
CA SER A 65 -35.55 63.21 19.90
C SER A 65 -36.48 62.03 19.50
N GLN A 66 -37.41 62.34 18.58
CA GLN A 66 -38.28 61.29 18.01
C GLN A 66 -37.48 60.29 17.20
N GLU A 67 -36.42 60.70 16.53
CA GLU A 67 -35.54 59.85 15.77
C GLU A 67 -34.78 58.82 16.70
N LYS A 68 -34.29 59.30 17.84
CA LYS A 68 -33.66 58.48 18.84
C LYS A 68 -34.61 57.43 19.45
N ARG A 69 -35.84 57.78 19.68
CA ARG A 69 -36.91 56.86 20.11
C ARG A 69 -37.15 55.77 19.08
N ALA A 70 -37.29 56.16 17.81
CA ALA A 70 -37.51 55.25 16.71
C ALA A 70 -36.30 54.26 16.57
N HIS A 71 -35.08 54.76 16.75
CA HIS A 71 -33.87 53.92 16.72
C HIS A 71 -33.87 52.88 17.86
N THR A 72 -34.15 53.28 19.07
CA THR A 72 -34.23 52.34 20.22
C THR A 72 -35.33 51.30 20.02
N TRP A 73 -36.49 51.66 19.46
CA TRP A 73 -37.56 50.76 19.09
C TRP A 73 -37.09 49.73 18.03
N LEU A 74 -36.39 50.18 17.02
CA LEU A 74 -35.83 49.32 15.97
C LEU A 74 -34.87 48.28 16.57
N GLN A 75 -34.00 48.71 17.50
CA GLN A 75 -33.07 47.78 18.17
C GLN A 75 -33.85 46.77 19.02
N TYR A 76 -34.90 47.17 19.72
CA TYR A 76 -35.77 46.27 20.45
C TYR A 76 -36.41 45.21 19.52
N GLU A 77 -36.96 45.58 18.38
CA GLU A 77 -37.57 44.67 17.42
C GLU A 77 -36.54 43.71 16.79
N LEU A 78 -35.35 44.19 16.51
CA LEU A 78 -34.27 43.37 15.98
C LEU A 78 -33.88 42.27 17.01
N ILE A 79 -33.70 42.61 18.27
CA ILE A 79 -33.38 41.65 19.32
C ILE A 79 -34.53 40.66 19.50
N TRP A 80 -35.76 41.12 19.50
CA TRP A 80 -36.94 40.25 19.57
C TRP A 80 -36.91 39.22 18.44
N SER A 81 -36.66 39.63 17.21
CA SER A 81 -36.52 38.74 16.06
C SER A 81 -35.33 37.75 16.21
N ARG A 82 -34.22 38.18 16.84
CA ARG A 82 -33.08 37.28 17.08
C ARG A 82 -33.40 36.21 18.10
N PHE A 83 -34.07 36.56 19.20
CA PHE A 83 -34.53 35.57 20.18
C PHE A 83 -35.50 34.56 19.55
N ASP A 84 -36.44 35.03 18.74
CA ASP A 84 -37.42 34.19 18.05
C ASP A 84 -36.68 33.20 17.08
N LEU A 85 -35.79 33.73 16.27
CA LEU A 85 -34.96 32.89 15.36
C LEU A 85 -34.13 31.86 16.10
N ILE A 86 -33.53 32.23 17.24
CA ILE A 86 -32.73 31.30 18.07
C ILE A 86 -33.61 30.18 18.61
N LEU A 87 -34.88 30.46 18.93
CA LEU A 87 -35.80 29.48 19.56
C LEU A 87 -36.60 28.65 18.54
N THR A 88 -36.77 29.14 17.26
CA THR A 88 -37.64 28.49 16.28
C THR A 88 -36.94 27.93 15.06
N SER A 89 -35.69 28.35 14.76
CA SER A 89 -35.01 27.89 13.57
C SER A 89 -34.47 26.45 13.74
N LYS A 90 -34.59 25.63 12.69
CA LYS A 90 -34.03 24.25 12.67
C LYS A 90 -32.51 24.21 12.80
N GLU A 91 -31.82 25.26 12.36
CA GLU A 91 -30.38 25.40 12.48
C GLU A 91 -29.97 25.59 13.96
N SER A 92 -30.86 26.22 14.76
CA SER A 92 -30.63 26.40 16.20
C SER A 92 -30.92 25.14 17.03
N ASP A 93 -31.80 24.23 16.59
CA ASP A 93 -32.14 23.01 17.31
C ASP A 93 -30.89 22.12 17.58
N ASN A 94 -29.99 22.04 16.60
CA ASN A 94 -28.72 21.28 16.75
C ASN A 94 -27.73 21.94 17.71
N PHE A 95 -27.82 23.25 17.87
CA PHE A 95 -27.01 24.09 18.74
C PHE A 95 -27.60 24.17 20.15
N MET A 96 -28.93 24.22 20.23
CA MET A 96 -29.69 24.20 21.48
C MET A 96 -29.89 22.80 22.07
N GLY A 97 -29.30 21.75 21.49
CA GLY A 97 -29.50 20.34 21.86
C GLY A 97 -29.22 19.95 23.31
N ARG A 98 -28.94 20.94 24.16
CA ARG A 98 -29.02 20.86 25.63
C ARG A 98 -30.30 21.52 26.09
N THR A 99 -31.11 20.79 26.80
CA THR A 99 -32.32 21.27 27.46
C THR A 99 -32.07 22.57 28.24
N ASP A 100 -30.88 22.72 28.83
CA ASP A 100 -30.48 23.91 29.60
C ASP A 100 -30.32 25.16 28.75
N SER A 101 -29.78 25.08 27.52
CA SER A 101 -29.63 26.25 26.62
C SER A 101 -30.98 26.75 26.15
N GLN A 102 -31.86 25.84 25.78
CA GLN A 102 -33.20 26.16 25.31
C GLN A 102 -34.02 26.83 26.41
N HIS A 103 -33.94 26.29 27.63
CA HIS A 103 -34.61 26.94 28.78
C HIS A 103 -34.03 28.32 29.10
N PHE A 104 -32.69 28.46 29.05
CA PHE A 104 -32.05 29.74 29.30
C PHE A 104 -32.52 30.82 28.33
N PHE A 105 -32.44 30.58 27.01
CA PHE A 105 -32.84 31.54 26.00
C PHE A 105 -34.35 31.81 26.03
N LYS A 106 -35.18 30.81 26.31
CA LYS A 106 -36.61 30.96 26.46
C LYS A 106 -36.98 31.87 27.64
N ASN A 107 -36.39 31.66 28.80
CA ASN A 107 -36.61 32.47 29.97
C ASN A 107 -36.18 33.92 29.75
N ASN A 108 -34.97 34.12 29.20
CA ASN A 108 -34.50 35.48 28.86
C ASN A 108 -35.37 36.17 27.80
N PHE A 109 -35.93 35.42 26.85
CA PHE A 109 -36.85 35.97 25.88
C PHE A 109 -38.18 36.38 26.50
N ASP A 110 -38.71 35.59 27.43
CA ASP A 110 -39.93 35.92 28.16
C ASP A 110 -39.72 37.15 29.05
N ASP A 111 -38.56 37.28 29.69
CA ASP A 111 -38.17 38.50 30.44
C ASP A 111 -37.99 39.69 29.50
N PHE A 112 -37.40 39.48 28.30
CA PHE A 112 -37.23 40.54 27.28
C PHE A 112 -38.54 41.07 26.76
N LYS A 113 -39.56 40.24 26.60
CA LYS A 113 -40.90 40.68 26.19
C LYS A 113 -41.54 41.67 27.17
N ILE A 114 -41.19 41.57 28.46
CA ILE A 114 -41.67 42.49 29.50
C ILE A 114 -41.13 43.91 29.27
N LEU A 115 -39.94 44.05 28.63
CA LEU A 115 -39.34 45.35 28.30
C LEU A 115 -40.21 46.17 27.38
N GLU A 116 -41.07 45.57 26.51
CA GLU A 116 -41.97 46.28 25.64
C GLU A 116 -42.91 47.20 26.44
N SER A 117 -43.51 46.65 27.48
CA SER A 117 -44.43 47.41 28.34
C SER A 117 -43.72 48.54 29.10
N LEU A 118 -42.47 48.29 29.50
CA LEU A 118 -41.63 49.29 30.16
C LEU A 118 -41.21 50.41 29.18
N LEU A 119 -40.87 50.07 27.94
CA LEU A 119 -40.46 51.00 26.93
C LEU A 119 -41.61 51.87 26.49
N LEU A 120 -42.81 51.32 26.35
CA LEU A 120 -44.05 52.06 26.08
C LEU A 120 -44.46 53.08 27.21
N ALA A 121 -44.09 52.71 28.46
CA ALA A 121 -44.38 53.51 29.64
C ALA A 121 -43.37 54.66 29.86
N VAL A 122 -42.28 54.74 29.07
CA VAL A 122 -41.23 55.76 29.25
C VAL A 122 -41.79 57.15 28.88
N LYS A 123 -41.88 58.04 29.87
CA LYS A 123 -42.28 59.43 29.71
C LYS A 123 -41.28 60.43 30.28
N ASP A 124 -40.45 60.02 31.17
CA ASP A 124 -39.48 60.83 31.89
C ASP A 124 -38.17 60.00 32.22
N GLN A 125 -37.18 60.72 32.75
CA GLN A 125 -35.89 60.12 33.10
C GLN A 125 -36.01 59.00 34.14
N LYS A 126 -37.01 59.07 35.02
CA LYS A 126 -37.20 58.05 36.08
C LYS A 126 -37.73 56.72 35.51
N SER A 127 -38.70 56.82 34.59
CA SER A 127 -39.23 55.65 33.88
C SER A 127 -38.21 55.09 32.90
N LEU A 128 -37.39 55.95 32.27
CA LEU A 128 -36.26 55.47 31.46
C LEU A 128 -35.22 54.68 32.24
N ALA A 129 -34.84 55.12 33.45
CA ALA A 129 -33.89 54.42 34.34
C ALA A 129 -34.41 53.03 34.77
N VAL A 130 -35.74 52.87 34.92
CA VAL A 130 -36.34 51.56 35.21
C VAL A 130 -36.18 50.60 34.02
N PHE A 131 -36.47 51.08 32.79
CA PHE A 131 -36.27 50.32 31.56
C PHE A 131 -34.80 49.94 31.38
N GLU A 132 -33.89 50.90 31.50
CA GLU A 132 -32.44 50.72 31.40
C GLU A 132 -31.93 49.63 32.33
N LYS A 133 -32.33 49.67 33.59
CA LYS A 133 -31.91 48.68 34.57
C LYS A 133 -32.33 47.25 34.18
N HIS A 134 -33.57 47.06 33.72
CA HIS A 134 -34.06 45.77 33.29
C HIS A 134 -33.39 45.30 32.02
N ALA A 135 -33.16 46.16 31.06
CA ALA A 135 -32.45 45.85 29.81
C ALA A 135 -31.02 45.42 30.08
N HIS A 136 -30.30 46.14 30.97
CA HIS A 136 -28.95 45.75 31.39
C HIS A 136 -28.90 44.38 32.07
N LEU A 137 -29.86 44.07 32.95
CA LEU A 137 -29.89 42.79 33.68
C LEU A 137 -29.98 41.63 32.70
N ILE A 138 -30.85 41.69 31.69
CA ILE A 138 -31.00 40.64 30.68
C ILE A 138 -29.75 40.57 29.80
N TYR A 139 -29.18 41.71 29.41
CA TYR A 139 -27.95 41.80 28.62
C TYR A 139 -26.80 41.10 29.32
N ASP A 140 -26.59 41.39 30.61
CA ASP A 140 -25.52 40.78 31.40
C ASP A 140 -25.69 39.26 31.55
N GLN A 141 -26.92 38.78 31.68
CA GLN A 141 -27.22 37.34 31.71
C GLN A 141 -26.91 36.69 30.38
N VAL A 142 -27.32 37.25 29.26
CA VAL A 142 -27.12 36.75 27.91
C VAL A 142 -25.63 36.72 27.58
N ILE A 143 -24.90 37.82 27.80
CA ILE A 143 -23.47 37.89 27.50
C ILE A 143 -22.65 37.00 28.40
N GLY A 144 -23.00 36.87 29.69
CA GLY A 144 -22.39 35.95 30.63
C GLY A 144 -22.55 34.51 30.20
N TYR A 145 -23.75 34.11 29.79
CA TYR A 145 -24.01 32.76 29.28
C TYR A 145 -23.27 32.48 27.98
N VAL A 146 -23.24 33.40 27.03
CA VAL A 146 -22.50 33.29 25.76
C VAL A 146 -21.00 33.12 26.02
N ASN A 147 -20.46 33.94 26.92
CA ASN A 147 -19.05 33.86 27.29
C ASN A 147 -18.67 32.52 27.96
N GLN A 148 -19.53 31.97 28.82
CA GLN A 148 -19.27 30.69 29.49
C GLN A 148 -19.38 29.50 28.56
N ASN A 149 -20.35 29.49 27.64
CA ASN A 149 -20.69 28.27 26.90
C ASN A 149 -20.17 28.25 25.46
N PHE A 150 -19.87 29.44 24.88
CA PHE A 150 -19.51 29.56 23.45
C PHE A 150 -18.12 30.11 23.19
N GLN A 151 -17.29 30.32 24.20
CA GLN A 151 -15.88 30.60 24.01
C GLN A 151 -15.11 29.35 23.58
N LEU A 152 -13.92 29.54 22.99
CA LEU A 152 -12.99 28.48 22.52
C LEU A 152 -12.60 27.47 23.61
N GLN A 153 -12.86 27.75 24.87
CA GLN A 153 -12.58 26.88 26.04
C GLN A 153 -13.86 26.34 26.71
N SER A 154 -15.01 26.37 26.02
CA SER A 154 -16.23 25.81 26.61
C SER A 154 -16.06 24.31 26.88
N PRO A 155 -16.67 23.77 27.95
CA PRO A 155 -16.61 22.32 28.28
C PRO A 155 -17.05 21.45 27.08
N ILE A 156 -18.04 21.92 26.33
CA ILE A 156 -18.56 21.24 25.13
C ILE A 156 -17.48 21.12 24.06
N TYR A 157 -16.76 22.20 23.79
CA TYR A 157 -15.65 22.20 22.79
C TYR A 157 -14.53 21.25 23.20
N LEU A 158 -14.16 21.24 24.49
CA LEU A 158 -13.11 20.36 25.01
C LEU A 158 -13.51 18.89 24.91
N GLU A 159 -14.73 18.52 25.25
CA GLU A 159 -15.24 17.14 25.12
C GLU A 159 -15.23 16.67 23.67
N GLN A 160 -15.66 17.51 22.76
CA GLN A 160 -15.72 17.20 21.33
C GLN A 160 -14.33 17.09 20.72
N LYS A 161 -13.42 17.97 21.08
CA LYS A 161 -12.00 17.92 20.70
C LYS A 161 -11.36 16.62 21.18
N GLU A 162 -11.64 16.22 22.41
CA GLU A 162 -11.13 14.97 22.96
C GLU A 162 -11.67 13.76 22.19
N LYS A 163 -12.95 13.73 21.85
CA LYS A 163 -13.59 12.68 21.04
C LYS A 163 -12.97 12.60 19.63
N ALA A 164 -12.75 13.73 18.97
CA ALA A 164 -12.09 13.80 17.68
C ALA A 164 -10.63 13.29 17.76
N ASN A 165 -9.90 13.67 18.81
CA ASN A 165 -8.55 13.20 19.05
C ASN A 165 -8.47 11.68 19.26
N ARG A 166 -9.40 11.12 20.04
CA ARG A 166 -9.50 9.64 20.23
C ARG A 166 -9.76 8.91 18.91
N LEU A 167 -10.69 9.40 18.10
CA LEU A 167 -10.97 8.82 16.78
C LEU A 167 -9.73 8.88 15.85
N THR A 168 -9.01 9.99 15.87
CA THR A 168 -7.78 10.16 15.11
C THR A 168 -6.68 9.18 15.59
N GLN A 169 -6.52 8.97 16.88
CA GLN A 169 -5.58 7.98 17.42
C GLN A 169 -5.92 6.55 16.98
N VAL A 170 -7.20 6.18 17.05
CA VAL A 170 -7.68 4.86 16.56
C VAL A 170 -7.41 4.72 15.06
N GLN A 171 -7.64 5.78 14.28
CA GLN A 171 -7.37 5.79 12.84
C GLN A 171 -5.88 5.55 12.53
N PHE A 172 -4.96 6.23 13.25
CA PHE A 172 -3.53 5.99 13.09
C PHE A 172 -3.14 4.54 13.45
N LEU A 173 -3.69 4.00 14.54
CA LEU A 173 -3.44 2.61 14.93
C LEU A 173 -3.86 1.63 13.83
N LEU A 174 -5.07 1.79 13.30
CA LEU A 174 -5.57 0.95 12.19
C LEU A 174 -4.73 1.10 10.92
N MET A 175 -4.26 2.31 10.62
CA MET A 175 -3.38 2.56 9.48
C MET A 175 -2.04 1.83 9.63
N PHE A 176 -1.42 1.86 10.80
CA PHE A 176 -0.18 1.12 11.07
C PHE A 176 -0.38 -0.39 10.99
N LEU A 177 -1.49 -0.91 11.52
CA LEU A 177 -1.84 -2.33 11.39
C LEU A 177 -2.02 -2.73 9.93
N MET A 178 -2.70 -1.90 9.14
CA MET A 178 -2.90 -2.12 7.70
C MET A 178 -1.56 -2.16 6.94
N LEU A 179 -0.66 -1.21 7.21
CA LEU A 179 0.67 -1.19 6.60
C LEU A 179 1.48 -2.43 6.97
N GLY A 180 1.41 -2.89 8.22
CA GLY A 180 2.01 -4.13 8.66
C GLY A 180 1.47 -5.36 7.92
N CYS A 181 0.16 -5.45 7.75
CA CYS A 181 -0.48 -6.53 6.99
C CYS A 181 -0.05 -6.52 5.51
N ILE A 182 -0.03 -5.35 4.86
CA ILE A 182 0.41 -5.20 3.46
C ILE A 182 1.88 -5.64 3.32
N GLY A 183 2.76 -5.22 4.25
CA GLY A 183 4.16 -5.63 4.27
C GLY A 183 4.33 -7.15 4.39
N LEU A 184 3.57 -7.79 5.29
CA LEU A 184 3.56 -9.24 5.46
C LEU A 184 3.08 -9.97 4.20
N VAL A 185 1.98 -9.52 3.61
CA VAL A 185 1.45 -10.09 2.36
C VAL A 185 2.48 -9.97 1.24
N SER A 186 3.07 -8.79 1.06
CA SER A 186 4.11 -8.54 0.06
C SER A 186 5.33 -9.46 0.26
N TYR A 187 5.79 -9.62 1.50
CA TYR A 187 6.90 -10.52 1.83
C TYR A 187 6.59 -11.98 1.47
N ILE A 188 5.38 -12.46 1.81
CA ILE A 188 4.96 -13.83 1.49
C ILE A 188 4.92 -14.05 -0.03
N PHE A 189 4.34 -13.12 -0.79
CA PHE A 189 4.29 -13.21 -2.26
C PHE A 189 5.68 -13.17 -2.88
N HIS A 190 6.56 -12.30 -2.38
CA HIS A 190 7.94 -12.23 -2.86
C HIS A 190 8.68 -13.57 -2.64
N LYS A 191 8.59 -14.13 -1.44
CA LYS A 191 9.21 -15.42 -1.11
C LYS A 191 8.68 -16.56 -1.98
N GLU A 192 7.39 -16.58 -2.25
CA GLU A 192 6.76 -17.58 -3.12
C GLU A 192 7.21 -17.41 -4.58
N ALA A 193 7.25 -16.18 -5.09
CA ALA A 193 7.70 -15.89 -6.44
C ALA A 193 9.17 -16.35 -6.67
N VAL A 194 10.04 -16.10 -5.69
CA VAL A 194 11.44 -16.58 -5.73
C VAL A 194 11.49 -18.12 -5.74
N ALA A 195 10.72 -18.78 -4.87
CA ALA A 195 10.66 -20.24 -4.82
C ALA A 195 10.12 -20.84 -6.13
N GLN A 196 9.06 -20.25 -6.71
CA GLN A 196 8.51 -20.68 -7.99
C GLN A 196 9.50 -20.47 -9.14
N ARG A 197 10.22 -19.33 -9.13
CA ARG A 197 11.26 -19.05 -10.13
C ARG A 197 12.37 -20.09 -10.05
N THR A 198 12.85 -20.44 -8.86
CA THR A 198 13.88 -21.49 -8.69
C THR A 198 13.40 -22.83 -9.23
N LEU A 199 12.13 -23.22 -8.92
CA LEU A 199 11.54 -24.45 -9.45
C LEU A 199 11.36 -24.41 -10.99
N ALA A 200 11.06 -23.25 -11.56
CA ALA A 200 10.91 -23.10 -13.01
C ALA A 200 12.25 -23.12 -13.76
N LEU A 201 13.36 -22.75 -13.12
CA LEU A 201 14.68 -22.62 -13.74
C LEU A 201 15.63 -23.78 -13.43
N THR A 202 15.23 -24.75 -12.61
CA THR A 202 16.04 -25.93 -12.25
C THR A 202 15.47 -27.21 -12.83
N ASP A 203 16.35 -28.15 -13.22
CA ASP A 203 15.97 -29.50 -13.55
C ASP A 203 15.80 -30.33 -12.26
N PRO A 204 14.64 -30.93 -11.99
CA PRO A 204 14.35 -31.57 -10.73
C PRO A 204 15.13 -32.88 -10.51
N LEU A 205 15.64 -33.48 -11.58
CA LEU A 205 16.41 -34.71 -11.47
C LEU A 205 17.87 -34.45 -11.10
N THR A 206 18.51 -33.51 -11.78
CA THR A 206 19.94 -33.25 -11.64
C THR A 206 20.31 -32.10 -10.74
N GLY A 207 19.30 -31.20 -10.43
CA GLY A 207 19.52 -29.98 -9.68
C GLY A 207 20.27 -28.91 -10.46
N LEU A 208 20.61 -29.12 -11.72
CA LEU A 208 21.22 -28.14 -12.60
C LEU A 208 20.19 -27.10 -13.05
N ALA A 209 20.66 -25.97 -13.52
CA ALA A 209 19.86 -25.04 -14.28
C ALA A 209 19.29 -25.72 -15.54
N ASN A 210 18.04 -25.44 -15.87
CA ASN A 210 17.38 -26.08 -17.00
C ASN A 210 17.52 -25.27 -18.30
N ARG A 211 16.89 -25.75 -19.37
CA ARG A 211 16.88 -25.10 -20.69
C ARG A 211 16.39 -23.65 -20.61
N LEU A 212 15.36 -23.35 -19.82
CA LEU A 212 14.82 -22.01 -19.68
C LEU A 212 15.85 -21.06 -19.04
N ALA A 213 16.53 -21.53 -18.00
CA ALA A 213 17.61 -20.78 -17.34
C ALA A 213 18.78 -20.49 -18.30
N MET A 214 19.14 -21.46 -19.17
CA MET A 214 20.15 -21.23 -20.19
C MET A 214 19.76 -20.10 -21.17
N PHE A 215 18.51 -20.08 -21.64
CA PHE A 215 18.04 -19.01 -22.51
C PHE A 215 18.02 -17.64 -21.82
N GLU A 216 17.61 -17.60 -20.54
CA GLU A 216 17.66 -16.34 -19.76
C GLU A 216 19.11 -15.84 -19.64
N GLU A 217 20.06 -16.71 -19.32
CA GLU A 217 21.48 -16.36 -19.19
C GLU A 217 22.07 -15.90 -20.53
N LEU A 218 21.85 -16.63 -21.63
CA LEU A 218 22.31 -16.25 -22.97
C LEU A 218 21.80 -14.85 -23.39
N ASN A 219 20.54 -14.54 -23.10
CA ASN A 219 19.96 -13.23 -23.44
C ASN A 219 20.54 -12.10 -22.58
N GLN A 220 20.95 -12.36 -21.35
CA GLN A 220 21.57 -11.36 -20.46
C GLN A 220 23.03 -11.10 -20.85
N ILE A 221 23.80 -12.14 -21.15
CA ILE A 221 25.24 -12.04 -21.46
C ILE A 221 25.46 -11.43 -22.85
N SER A 222 24.63 -11.80 -23.82
CA SER A 222 24.80 -11.40 -25.24
C SER A 222 24.86 -9.89 -25.48
N THR A 223 24.44 -9.08 -24.50
CA THR A 223 24.47 -7.63 -24.63
C THR A 223 25.82 -7.00 -24.31
N ASN A 224 26.73 -7.68 -23.56
CA ASN A 224 27.89 -7.02 -22.96
C ASN A 224 29.24 -7.75 -23.12
N ASN A 225 29.30 -9.08 -23.20
CA ASN A 225 30.55 -9.83 -23.16
C ASN A 225 30.60 -11.00 -24.15
N PRO A 226 31.76 -11.32 -24.76
CA PRO A 226 31.93 -12.50 -25.57
C PRO A 226 31.90 -13.77 -24.71
N PHE A 227 31.25 -14.82 -25.23
CA PHE A 227 31.13 -16.11 -24.58
C PHE A 227 31.10 -17.27 -25.59
N SER A 228 31.23 -18.51 -25.12
CA SER A 228 31.11 -19.70 -25.97
C SER A 228 30.07 -20.66 -25.37
N LEU A 229 29.19 -21.14 -26.23
CA LEU A 229 28.16 -22.15 -25.91
C LEU A 229 28.69 -23.54 -26.33
N PHE A 230 28.67 -24.47 -25.38
CA PHE A 230 28.93 -25.88 -25.59
C PHE A 230 27.61 -26.64 -25.46
N LEU A 231 27.24 -27.40 -26.51
CA LEU A 231 26.14 -28.36 -26.43
C LEU A 231 26.71 -29.77 -26.39
N LEU A 232 26.17 -30.57 -25.49
CA LEU A 232 26.61 -31.93 -25.22
C LEU A 232 25.45 -32.91 -25.37
N ASP A 233 25.72 -34.04 -26.04
CA ASP A 233 24.78 -35.15 -26.15
C ASP A 233 25.51 -36.44 -25.67
N LEU A 234 24.84 -37.24 -24.80
CA LEU A 234 25.44 -38.43 -24.21
C LEU A 234 25.35 -39.64 -25.17
N ASN A 235 26.47 -40.10 -25.65
CA ASN A 235 26.51 -41.30 -26.49
C ASN A 235 26.49 -42.57 -25.63
N GLY A 236 25.58 -43.48 -25.94
CA GLY A 236 25.42 -44.73 -25.19
C GLY A 236 24.44 -44.67 -24.01
N PHE A 237 23.71 -43.55 -23.80
CA PHE A 237 22.77 -43.40 -22.70
C PHE A 237 21.51 -44.28 -22.91
N LYS A 238 20.95 -44.32 -24.12
CA LYS A 238 19.75 -45.14 -24.41
C LYS A 238 19.94 -46.62 -24.06
N PRO A 239 21.02 -47.31 -24.47
CA PRO A 239 21.32 -48.70 -24.03
C PRO A 239 21.34 -48.90 -22.52
N ILE A 240 21.77 -47.90 -21.72
CA ILE A 240 21.75 -48.01 -20.26
C ILE A 240 20.29 -48.06 -19.77
N ASN A 241 19.43 -47.21 -20.26
CA ASN A 241 18.00 -47.26 -19.93
C ASN A 241 17.34 -48.56 -20.36
N ASP A 242 17.64 -49.02 -21.58
CA ASP A 242 17.04 -50.24 -22.13
C ASP A 242 17.46 -51.50 -21.36
N GLN A 243 18.70 -51.54 -20.85
CA GLN A 243 19.28 -52.72 -20.13
C GLN A 243 19.05 -52.67 -18.62
N ASN A 244 19.10 -51.48 -18.01
CA ASN A 244 19.14 -51.37 -16.53
C ASN A 244 17.92 -50.58 -15.98
N GLY A 245 17.01 -50.13 -16.88
CA GLY A 245 15.82 -49.37 -16.52
C GLY A 245 16.09 -47.87 -16.29
N HIS A 246 15.01 -47.08 -16.30
CA HIS A 246 15.10 -45.62 -16.21
C HIS A 246 15.72 -45.10 -14.91
N LYS A 247 15.57 -45.84 -13.78
CA LYS A 247 16.21 -45.43 -12.51
C LYS A 247 17.73 -45.43 -12.62
N ALA A 248 18.30 -46.42 -13.33
CA ALA A 248 19.73 -46.46 -13.58
C ALA A 248 20.20 -45.30 -14.46
N GLY A 249 19.44 -44.98 -15.50
CA GLY A 249 19.69 -43.80 -16.31
C GLY A 249 19.61 -42.50 -15.51
N ASP A 250 18.64 -42.36 -14.63
CA ASP A 250 18.50 -41.19 -13.75
C ASP A 250 19.75 -41.01 -12.84
N SER A 251 20.23 -42.09 -12.24
CA SER A 251 21.47 -42.10 -11.45
C SER A 251 22.68 -41.68 -12.28
N VAL A 252 22.78 -42.16 -13.52
CA VAL A 252 23.86 -41.77 -14.45
C VAL A 252 23.80 -40.29 -14.79
N LEU A 253 22.60 -39.73 -15.09
CA LEU A 253 22.42 -38.32 -15.35
C LEU A 253 22.83 -37.45 -14.17
N GLN A 254 22.52 -37.86 -12.95
CA GLN A 254 22.97 -37.17 -11.72
C GLN A 254 24.49 -37.20 -11.58
N GLN A 255 25.14 -38.31 -11.88
CA GLN A 255 26.61 -38.43 -11.86
C GLN A 255 27.25 -37.55 -12.95
N VAL A 256 26.67 -37.49 -14.16
CA VAL A 256 27.14 -36.59 -15.24
C VAL A 256 27.05 -35.15 -14.76
N ALA A 257 25.89 -34.73 -14.23
CA ALA A 257 25.68 -33.38 -13.68
C ALA A 257 26.72 -33.04 -12.61
N PHE A 258 26.96 -33.96 -11.66
CA PHE A 258 27.95 -33.79 -10.60
C PHE A 258 29.37 -33.61 -11.18
N ARG A 259 29.80 -34.48 -12.12
CA ARG A 259 31.12 -34.39 -12.72
C ARG A 259 31.32 -33.12 -13.52
N LEU A 260 30.33 -32.70 -14.33
CA LEU A 260 30.39 -31.45 -15.11
C LEU A 260 30.50 -30.22 -14.22
N THR A 261 29.89 -30.24 -13.03
CA THR A 261 29.91 -29.11 -12.12
C THR A 261 31.18 -29.06 -11.24
N HIS A 262 31.74 -30.22 -10.85
CA HIS A 262 32.79 -30.28 -9.82
C HIS A 262 34.18 -30.68 -10.34
N SER A 263 34.27 -31.24 -11.55
CA SER A 263 35.54 -31.78 -12.05
C SER A 263 36.28 -30.84 -12.99
N ILE A 264 35.77 -29.64 -13.23
CA ILE A 264 36.37 -28.64 -14.12
C ILE A 264 36.83 -27.45 -13.25
N PRO A 265 38.08 -27.41 -12.80
CA PRO A 265 38.61 -26.29 -12.05
C PRO A 265 39.03 -25.14 -12.96
N THR A 266 38.98 -23.90 -12.46
CA THR A 266 39.63 -22.70 -13.01
C THR A 266 38.91 -21.93 -14.12
N PHE A 267 37.72 -22.28 -14.52
CA PHE A 267 36.93 -21.48 -15.50
C PHE A 267 35.66 -20.94 -14.89
N ASP A 268 35.25 -19.74 -15.36
CA ASP A 268 33.94 -19.22 -15.08
C ASP A 268 32.96 -19.76 -16.14
N TYR A 269 32.08 -20.67 -15.70
CA TYR A 269 31.13 -21.34 -16.57
C TYR A 269 29.86 -21.75 -15.82
N SER A 270 28.78 -21.82 -16.57
CA SER A 270 27.48 -22.31 -16.11
C SER A 270 27.14 -23.64 -16.78
N VAL A 271 26.49 -24.55 -16.04
CA VAL A 271 26.09 -25.88 -16.54
C VAL A 271 24.57 -26.01 -16.52
N PHE A 272 24.02 -26.51 -17.63
CA PHE A 272 22.58 -26.65 -17.83
C PHE A 272 22.23 -28.07 -18.29
N ARG A 273 21.04 -28.55 -17.92
CA ARG A 273 20.42 -29.71 -18.54
C ARG A 273 19.35 -29.28 -19.51
N MET A 274 19.48 -29.65 -20.78
CA MET A 274 18.55 -29.23 -21.84
C MET A 274 17.29 -30.12 -21.89
N GLY A 275 17.42 -31.35 -21.45
CA GLY A 275 16.39 -32.39 -21.41
C GLY A 275 16.93 -33.73 -21.90
N GLY A 276 16.31 -34.83 -21.46
CA GLY A 276 16.80 -36.16 -21.81
C GLY A 276 18.28 -36.39 -21.42
N ASP A 277 19.10 -36.66 -22.42
CA ASP A 277 20.54 -36.86 -22.35
C ASP A 277 21.38 -35.70 -22.88
N GLU A 278 20.75 -34.50 -23.02
CA GLU A 278 21.42 -33.31 -23.51
C GLU A 278 21.76 -32.33 -22.37
N PHE A 279 23.03 -31.84 -22.42
CA PHE A 279 23.57 -30.84 -21.49
C PHE A 279 24.13 -29.64 -22.27
N ALA A 280 24.23 -28.47 -21.62
CA ALA A 280 24.91 -27.32 -22.17
C ALA A 280 25.83 -26.67 -21.15
N LEU A 281 26.89 -26.01 -21.63
CA LEU A 281 27.73 -25.15 -20.80
C LEU A 281 27.86 -23.78 -21.51
N ILE A 282 27.80 -22.72 -20.72
CA ILE A 282 28.18 -21.37 -21.15
C ILE A 282 29.50 -21.04 -20.48
N ILE A 283 30.47 -20.64 -21.30
CA ILE A 283 31.83 -20.34 -20.85
C ILE A 283 32.11 -18.88 -21.19
N HIS A 284 32.47 -18.09 -20.19
CA HIS A 284 32.72 -16.63 -20.36
C HIS A 284 34.12 -16.39 -21.02
N SER A 285 34.39 -17.08 -22.11
CA SER A 285 35.57 -16.91 -22.94
C SER A 285 35.33 -17.29 -24.40
N VAL A 286 36.11 -16.72 -25.31
CA VAL A 286 36.19 -17.07 -26.74
C VAL A 286 37.62 -17.41 -27.15
N ASP A 287 38.55 -17.51 -26.19
CA ASP A 287 39.93 -17.88 -26.47
C ASP A 287 40.03 -19.36 -26.89
N ALA A 288 40.63 -19.63 -28.04
CA ALA A 288 40.71 -20.96 -28.63
C ALA A 288 41.46 -21.96 -27.74
N MET A 289 42.47 -21.50 -26.97
CA MET A 289 43.23 -22.33 -26.07
C MET A 289 42.39 -22.72 -24.84
N GLU A 290 41.69 -21.77 -24.25
CA GLU A 290 40.75 -21.99 -23.14
C GLU A 290 39.61 -22.92 -23.51
N LEU A 291 39.02 -22.76 -24.69
CA LEU A 291 37.97 -23.62 -25.20
C LEU A 291 38.48 -25.05 -25.45
N SER A 292 39.72 -25.20 -25.96
CA SER A 292 40.34 -26.49 -26.13
C SER A 292 40.63 -27.21 -24.79
N ILE A 293 41.06 -26.46 -23.79
CA ILE A 293 41.26 -26.96 -22.42
C ILE A 293 39.92 -27.41 -21.84
N MET A 294 38.87 -26.58 -21.94
CA MET A 294 37.53 -26.91 -21.47
C MET A 294 37.00 -28.19 -22.14
N GLN A 295 37.14 -28.30 -23.46
CA GLN A 295 36.71 -29.50 -24.19
C GLN A 295 37.42 -30.77 -23.69
N ARG A 296 38.73 -30.68 -23.36
CA ARG A 296 39.48 -31.80 -22.78
C ARG A 296 38.98 -32.16 -21.38
N HIS A 297 38.68 -31.17 -20.55
CA HIS A 297 38.11 -31.40 -19.22
C HIS A 297 36.72 -32.05 -19.30
N ILE A 298 35.86 -31.55 -20.17
CA ILE A 298 34.54 -32.18 -20.37
C ILE A 298 34.73 -33.65 -20.79
N LYS A 299 35.59 -33.95 -21.77
CA LYS A 299 35.85 -35.32 -22.18
C LYS A 299 36.43 -36.17 -21.04
N ALA A 300 37.27 -35.60 -20.16
CA ALA A 300 37.81 -36.27 -19.01
C ALA A 300 36.74 -36.71 -18.00
N CYS A 301 35.63 -35.97 -17.86
CA CYS A 301 34.50 -36.34 -17.02
C CYS A 301 33.85 -37.67 -17.42
N PHE A 302 34.09 -38.15 -18.66
CA PHE A 302 33.53 -39.37 -19.22
C PHE A 302 34.58 -40.53 -19.31
N LYS A 303 35.78 -40.33 -18.84
CA LYS A 303 36.82 -41.42 -18.86
C LYS A 303 36.53 -42.55 -17.91
N GLU A 304 36.04 -42.21 -16.72
CA GLU A 304 35.69 -43.18 -15.71
C GLU A 304 34.28 -43.72 -15.90
N ASN A 305 34.05 -44.98 -15.55
CA ASN A 305 32.74 -45.59 -15.62
C ASN A 305 31.74 -44.85 -14.73
N PHE A 306 30.49 -44.84 -15.16
CA PHE A 306 29.35 -44.39 -14.37
C PHE A 306 28.76 -45.62 -13.66
N PHE A 307 28.40 -45.46 -12.40
CA PHE A 307 27.86 -46.56 -11.61
C PHE A 307 26.31 -46.59 -11.77
N VAL A 308 25.84 -47.77 -12.17
CA VAL A 308 24.38 -48.09 -12.15
C VAL A 308 24.11 -48.94 -10.90
N ASP A 309 22.83 -49.09 -10.57
CA ASP A 309 22.41 -49.95 -9.46
C ASP A 309 23.07 -51.33 -9.56
N ASN A 310 23.58 -51.87 -8.43
CA ASN A 310 24.37 -53.08 -8.28
C ASN A 310 25.87 -52.98 -8.57
N GLY A 311 26.47 -51.79 -8.67
CA GLY A 311 27.92 -51.62 -8.83
C GLY A 311 28.44 -51.93 -10.23
N VAL A 312 27.56 -52.09 -11.22
CA VAL A 312 27.96 -52.34 -12.62
C VAL A 312 28.36 -50.97 -13.22
N GLY A 313 29.58 -50.93 -13.78
CA GLY A 313 30.11 -49.75 -14.44
C GLY A 313 29.61 -49.64 -15.89
N ALA A 314 28.96 -48.52 -16.21
CA ALA A 314 28.56 -48.19 -17.58
C ALA A 314 29.54 -47.18 -18.21
N LYS A 315 29.93 -47.41 -19.44
CA LYS A 315 30.75 -46.48 -20.21
C LYS A 315 29.87 -45.54 -21.02
N LEU A 316 30.11 -44.23 -20.87
CA LEU A 316 29.51 -43.19 -21.67
C LEU A 316 30.60 -42.35 -22.34
N SER A 317 30.24 -41.75 -23.45
CA SER A 317 31.03 -40.68 -24.07
C SER A 317 30.07 -39.50 -24.40
N THR A 318 30.61 -38.38 -24.82
CA THR A 318 29.81 -37.23 -25.20
C THR A 318 30.25 -36.65 -26.56
N SER A 319 29.27 -36.26 -27.34
CA SER A 319 29.49 -35.42 -28.52
C SER A 319 29.34 -33.95 -28.13
N ILE A 320 30.28 -33.10 -28.55
CA ILE A 320 30.37 -31.71 -28.12
C ILE A 320 30.32 -30.83 -29.36
N GLY A 321 29.35 -29.89 -29.39
CA GLY A 321 29.30 -28.82 -30.36
C GLY A 321 29.60 -27.48 -29.70
N ILE A 322 30.39 -26.65 -30.36
CA ILE A 322 30.84 -25.36 -29.84
C ILE A 322 30.47 -24.28 -30.82
N ALA A 323 29.95 -23.12 -30.29
CA ALA A 323 29.78 -21.89 -31.03
C ALA A 323 30.06 -20.68 -30.11
N SER A 324 30.77 -19.68 -30.67
CA SER A 324 31.24 -18.52 -29.91
C SER A 324 30.52 -17.22 -30.33
N PHE A 325 30.03 -16.44 -29.35
CA PHE A 325 29.42 -15.15 -29.54
C PHE A 325 30.48 -14.03 -29.40
N PRO A 326 30.49 -13.00 -30.24
CA PRO A 326 29.72 -12.80 -31.47
C PRO A 326 30.41 -13.40 -32.70
N LYS A 327 31.51 -14.16 -32.56
CA LYS A 327 32.38 -14.63 -33.63
C LYS A 327 31.64 -15.49 -34.66
N ASP A 328 30.89 -16.49 -34.21
CA ASP A 328 30.15 -17.40 -35.09
C ASP A 328 28.76 -16.86 -35.44
N SER A 329 28.13 -16.19 -34.50
CA SER A 329 26.88 -15.45 -34.71
C SER A 329 26.64 -14.43 -33.57
N ALA A 330 26.09 -13.26 -33.93
CA ALA A 330 25.55 -12.28 -32.99
C ALA A 330 24.06 -12.53 -32.64
N ASN A 331 23.44 -13.52 -33.28
CA ASN A 331 22.06 -13.93 -32.95
C ASN A 331 22.09 -15.24 -32.15
N ILE A 332 21.48 -15.22 -30.96
CA ILE A 332 21.46 -16.35 -30.02
C ILE A 332 20.85 -17.61 -30.65
N ASN A 333 19.75 -17.51 -31.39
CA ASN A 333 19.11 -18.66 -32.01
C ASN A 333 20.00 -19.29 -33.10
N GLN A 334 20.70 -18.46 -33.87
CA GLN A 334 21.67 -18.94 -34.83
C GLN A 334 22.89 -19.55 -34.15
N LEU A 335 23.35 -18.98 -33.03
CA LEU A 335 24.46 -19.48 -32.26
C LEU A 335 24.16 -20.91 -31.75
N ILE A 336 22.98 -21.10 -31.19
CA ILE A 336 22.52 -22.43 -30.72
C ILE A 336 22.45 -23.41 -31.90
N HIS A 337 21.92 -22.98 -33.04
CA HIS A 337 21.86 -23.85 -34.23
C HIS A 337 23.24 -24.23 -34.75
N ILE A 338 24.24 -23.35 -34.70
CA ILE A 338 25.61 -23.63 -35.09
C ILE A 338 26.24 -24.66 -34.11
N ALA A 339 26.06 -24.46 -32.81
CA ALA A 339 26.54 -25.40 -31.77
C ALA A 339 25.87 -26.78 -31.96
N ASP A 340 24.57 -26.85 -32.18
CA ASP A 340 23.83 -28.10 -32.41
C ASP A 340 24.34 -28.83 -33.67
N LYS A 341 24.50 -28.12 -34.77
CA LYS A 341 25.08 -28.67 -36.03
C LYS A 341 26.48 -29.27 -35.79
N ASN A 342 27.34 -28.56 -35.05
CA ASN A 342 28.69 -29.02 -34.74
C ASN A 342 28.66 -30.26 -33.84
N MET A 343 27.77 -30.32 -32.86
CA MET A 343 27.55 -31.47 -31.99
C MET A 343 27.09 -32.70 -32.78
N TYR A 344 26.13 -32.51 -33.70
CA TYR A 344 25.62 -33.58 -34.54
C TYR A 344 26.69 -34.10 -35.52
N ALA A 345 27.51 -33.24 -36.12
CA ALA A 345 28.63 -33.63 -36.96
C ALA A 345 29.64 -34.54 -36.17
N MET A 346 29.96 -34.16 -34.93
CA MET A 346 30.84 -34.97 -34.07
C MET A 346 30.22 -36.32 -33.76
N LYS A 347 28.91 -36.38 -33.46
CA LYS A 347 28.16 -37.61 -33.17
C LYS A 347 28.21 -38.57 -34.38
N PHE A 348 28.15 -38.07 -35.61
CA PHE A 348 28.18 -38.85 -36.83
C PHE A 348 29.55 -39.48 -37.03
N LEU A 349 30.63 -38.70 -36.80
CA LEU A 349 32.02 -39.18 -36.91
C LEU A 349 32.35 -40.29 -35.90
N GLN A 350 31.77 -40.26 -34.70
CA GLN A 350 31.96 -41.29 -33.69
C GLN A 350 31.16 -42.57 -33.95
N LYS A 351 30.09 -42.51 -34.72
CA LYS A 351 29.29 -43.70 -35.13
C LYS A 351 29.79 -44.40 -36.36
N SER A 352 30.63 -43.74 -37.20
CA SER A 352 31.24 -44.39 -38.35
C SER A 352 32.33 -45.36 -37.90
N PRO A 353 32.25 -46.65 -38.18
CA PRO A 353 33.33 -47.61 -37.82
C PRO A 353 34.60 -47.14 -38.51
N SER A 354 35.70 -47.10 -37.76
CA SER A 354 37.06 -47.02 -38.33
C SER A 354 37.22 -48.17 -39.32
N VAL A 355 37.27 -47.82 -40.62
CA VAL A 355 37.65 -48.78 -41.69
C VAL A 355 39.10 -49.21 -41.52
#